data_77ef8ccc5d34813bd1e1f84ff7014cb4
#
_entry.id   77ef8ccc5d34813bd1e1f84ff7014cb4
#
_cell.length_a   1.000
_cell.length_b   1.000
_cell.length_c   1.000
_cell.angle_alpha   90.00
_cell.angle_beta   90.00
_cell.angle_gamma   90.00
#
_symmetry.space_group_name_H-M   'P 1'
#
loop_
_entity.id
_entity.type
_entity.pdbx_description
1 polymer ?
#
loop_
_entity_poly.entity_id
_entity_poly.type
_entity_poly.pdbx_seq_one_letter_code
_entity_poly.pdbx_strand_id
1 'polypeptide(L)'
;MASLIPKVGFVSLGCPKAGSDSERILTQLRAEGYDISKSYQDADLVVVNTCGFIDSAVKESMDAIGEAVKKNGKVIVTGCLGAKKEIIEAEYPNLLAITGPHALNEVMTAVHTHLEKPHDPFSDLVPPQGVRLTPKHYAYLKISEGCNHRCSFCIIPSMRGDLVSRSIDDVMTEAETLVNSGVSEILVISQDTSAYGVDMKYRSGFWHGRPIKTKLYDLAEALGSLGVWIRMHYVYPYPHVDDVIPLMSEGIILPYLDVPFQHASPRILKLMKRPASSENNLQSIHRWREVCPDITIRSTFIVGFPGETEAEFDELIHFLEEAQLDRVGCFKYSPVDGASANLLEGQIPEDVKEMRLQKFMETQARISQKKLANKVGQMLTVLVDDHQGDYAIARSMADAPDIDGKVYLRDGKLLKAGDFVDVRIESYDQHDLFAGPNV
;
A
#
# COMPACT_ATOMS: atom_id res chain seq x y z
N MET A 1 -24.71 -9.45 38.10
CA MET A 1 -24.93 -9.60 36.65
C MET A 1 -23.61 -9.39 35.99
N ALA A 2 -23.09 -10.36 35.27
CA ALA A 2 -21.88 -10.13 34.47
C ALA A 2 -22.22 -9.03 33.45
N SER A 3 -21.53 -7.90 33.47
CA SER A 3 -21.72 -6.87 32.47
C SER A 3 -21.34 -7.52 31.12
N LEU A 4 -22.27 -7.53 30.18
CA LEU A 4 -21.98 -7.95 28.81
C LEU A 4 -20.87 -7.02 28.29
N ILE A 5 -19.75 -7.61 27.84
CA ILE A 5 -18.64 -6.85 27.24
C ILE A 5 -19.19 -6.19 25.98
N PRO A 6 -19.09 -4.85 25.85
CA PRO A 6 -19.57 -4.16 24.66
C PRO A 6 -18.81 -4.59 23.42
N LYS A 7 -19.54 -4.75 22.30
CA LYS A 7 -19.02 -5.25 21.04
C LYS A 7 -18.97 -4.13 19.99
N VAL A 8 -17.82 -3.92 19.38
CA VAL A 8 -17.61 -2.97 18.30
C VAL A 8 -17.48 -3.71 16.98
N GLY A 9 -18.38 -3.44 16.03
CA GLY A 9 -18.22 -3.87 14.63
C GLY A 9 -17.19 -2.99 13.94
N PHE A 10 -16.42 -3.55 13.02
CA PHE A 10 -15.40 -2.79 12.31
C PHE A 10 -15.37 -3.13 10.83
N VAL A 11 -15.41 -2.10 9.98
CA VAL A 11 -15.25 -2.19 8.53
C VAL A 11 -14.00 -1.43 8.13
N SER A 12 -13.09 -2.08 7.42
CA SER A 12 -11.85 -1.48 6.93
C SER A 12 -11.86 -1.45 5.41
N LEU A 13 -11.87 -0.26 4.83
CA LEU A 13 -11.84 -0.04 3.39
C LEU A 13 -10.56 0.70 2.99
N GLY A 14 -10.18 0.56 1.72
CA GLY A 14 -9.10 1.32 1.11
C GLY A 14 -7.75 0.60 1.06
N CYS A 15 -6.68 1.39 1.06
CA CYS A 15 -5.32 0.93 0.80
C CYS A 15 -4.62 0.41 2.07
N PRO A 16 -3.41 -0.20 1.95
CA PRO A 16 -2.61 -0.67 3.10
C PRO A 16 -2.41 0.37 4.21
N LYS A 17 -2.35 1.66 3.87
CA LYS A 17 -2.23 2.75 4.85
C LYS A 17 -3.50 2.89 5.71
N ALA A 18 -4.68 2.77 5.09
CA ALA A 18 -5.95 2.73 5.82
C ALA A 18 -6.07 1.45 6.65
N GLY A 19 -5.59 0.31 6.15
CA GLY A 19 -5.48 -0.94 6.88
C GLY A 19 -4.65 -0.79 8.17
N SER A 20 -3.47 -0.18 8.08
CA SER A 20 -2.63 0.11 9.25
C SER A 20 -3.32 1.05 10.27
N ASP A 21 -4.10 2.03 9.80
CA ASP A 21 -4.91 2.88 10.69
C ASP A 21 -6.00 2.06 11.40
N SER A 22 -6.66 1.13 10.67
CA SER A 22 -7.64 0.20 11.23
C SER A 22 -7.04 -0.72 12.29
N GLU A 23 -5.86 -1.28 12.04
CA GLU A 23 -5.16 -2.15 12.99
C GLU A 23 -4.86 -1.43 14.31
N ARG A 24 -4.47 -0.16 14.26
CA ARG A 24 -4.24 0.68 15.44
C ARG A 24 -5.52 0.90 16.24
N ILE A 25 -6.63 1.20 15.57
CA ILE A 25 -7.94 1.39 16.23
C ILE A 25 -8.40 0.07 16.86
N LEU A 26 -8.32 -1.04 16.13
CA LEU A 26 -8.69 -2.37 16.63
C LEU A 26 -7.84 -2.79 17.82
N THR A 27 -6.52 -2.52 17.77
CA THR A 27 -5.59 -2.77 18.88
C THR A 27 -5.99 -2.00 20.13
N GLN A 28 -6.34 -0.70 19.98
CA GLN A 28 -6.75 0.12 21.11
C GLN A 28 -8.09 -0.33 21.68
N LEU A 29 -9.07 -0.67 20.83
CA LEU A 29 -10.36 -1.21 21.28
C LEU A 29 -10.16 -2.49 22.11
N ARG A 30 -9.33 -3.42 21.62
CA ARG A 30 -9.01 -4.65 22.36
C ARG A 30 -8.25 -4.38 23.66
N ALA A 31 -7.27 -3.47 23.63
CA ALA A 31 -6.51 -3.08 24.83
C ALA A 31 -7.41 -2.43 25.92
N GLU A 32 -8.52 -1.83 25.53
CA GLU A 32 -9.51 -1.26 26.45
C GLU A 32 -10.64 -2.24 26.83
N GLY A 33 -10.57 -3.49 26.36
CA GLY A 33 -11.45 -4.58 26.76
C GLY A 33 -12.73 -4.69 25.91
N TYR A 34 -12.88 -3.95 24.81
CA TYR A 34 -14.00 -4.13 23.87
C TYR A 34 -13.85 -5.42 23.07
N ASP A 35 -14.94 -6.11 22.85
CA ASP A 35 -14.96 -7.24 21.90
C ASP A 35 -15.20 -6.75 20.47
N ILE A 36 -14.58 -7.46 19.49
CA ILE A 36 -14.72 -7.11 18.08
C ILE A 36 -15.73 -8.05 17.43
N SER A 37 -16.85 -7.49 16.99
CA SER A 37 -17.89 -8.24 16.29
C SER A 37 -17.57 -8.40 14.81
N LYS A 38 -17.88 -9.59 14.28
CA LYS A 38 -17.82 -9.88 12.83
C LYS A 38 -19.14 -9.56 12.12
N SER A 39 -20.17 -9.14 12.86
CA SER A 39 -21.52 -8.88 12.34
C SER A 39 -21.97 -7.48 12.73
N TYR A 40 -22.60 -6.80 11.79
CA TYR A 40 -23.20 -5.48 12.06
C TYR A 40 -24.32 -5.56 13.12
N GLN A 41 -25.14 -6.62 13.07
CA GLN A 41 -26.31 -6.78 13.93
C GLN A 41 -25.94 -7.13 15.37
N ASP A 42 -24.83 -7.83 15.57
CA ASP A 42 -24.37 -8.27 16.89
C ASP A 42 -23.44 -7.24 17.57
N ALA A 43 -23.14 -6.15 16.88
CA ALA A 43 -22.33 -5.05 17.41
C ALA A 43 -23.22 -4.02 18.12
N ASP A 44 -22.72 -3.46 19.23
CA ASP A 44 -23.36 -2.36 19.94
C ASP A 44 -23.19 -1.01 19.21
N LEU A 45 -22.10 -0.89 18.43
CA LEU A 45 -21.86 0.15 17.43
C LEU A 45 -20.89 -0.35 16.35
N VAL A 46 -20.85 0.34 15.22
CA VAL A 46 -19.95 0.02 14.09
C VAL A 46 -19.05 1.19 13.78
N VAL A 47 -17.75 0.92 13.60
CA VAL A 47 -16.78 1.87 13.07
C VAL A 47 -16.50 1.51 11.61
N VAL A 48 -16.64 2.48 10.70
CA VAL A 48 -16.33 2.34 9.26
C VAL A 48 -15.14 3.20 8.92
N ASN A 49 -13.98 2.58 8.64
CA ASN A 49 -12.80 3.25 8.13
C ASN A 49 -12.89 3.32 6.60
N THR A 50 -12.90 4.53 6.05
CA THR A 50 -13.29 4.84 4.68
C THR A 50 -12.11 5.26 3.79
N CYS A 51 -12.27 5.04 2.48
CA CYS A 51 -11.41 5.60 1.43
C CYS A 51 -12.12 6.77 0.74
N GLY A 52 -11.37 7.82 0.41
CA GLY A 52 -11.90 9.03 -0.25
C GLY A 52 -11.03 9.50 -1.41
N PHE A 53 -10.19 8.61 -1.98
CA PHE A 53 -9.17 9.01 -2.94
C PHE A 53 -9.69 9.15 -4.37
N ILE A 54 -10.46 8.18 -4.85
CA ILE A 54 -11.08 8.19 -6.19
C ILE A 54 -12.59 7.95 -6.08
N ASP A 55 -13.36 8.33 -7.09
CA ASP A 55 -14.83 8.29 -7.05
C ASP A 55 -15.39 6.90 -6.77
N SER A 56 -14.77 5.85 -7.34
CA SER A 56 -15.19 4.47 -7.07
C SER A 56 -15.00 4.08 -5.60
N ALA A 57 -13.91 4.52 -4.97
CA ALA A 57 -13.64 4.25 -3.55
C ALA A 57 -14.54 5.11 -2.63
N VAL A 58 -14.88 6.33 -3.05
CA VAL A 58 -15.89 7.16 -2.37
C VAL A 58 -17.23 6.44 -2.39
N LYS A 59 -17.67 5.95 -3.56
CA LYS A 59 -18.92 5.20 -3.70
C LYS A 59 -18.92 3.96 -2.82
N GLU A 60 -17.90 3.13 -2.87
CA GLU A 60 -17.74 1.94 -2.02
C GLU A 60 -17.87 2.30 -0.53
N SER A 61 -17.22 3.39 -0.13
CA SER A 61 -17.27 3.88 1.26
C SER A 61 -18.67 4.34 1.64
N MET A 62 -19.39 5.07 0.79
CA MET A 62 -20.76 5.51 1.02
C MET A 62 -21.71 4.31 1.08
N ASP A 63 -21.57 3.33 0.19
CA ASP A 63 -22.37 2.09 0.20
C ASP A 63 -22.15 1.31 1.52
N ALA A 64 -20.92 1.20 2.01
CA ALA A 64 -20.59 0.54 3.26
C ALA A 64 -21.15 1.28 4.50
N ILE A 65 -21.11 2.62 4.50
CA ILE A 65 -21.76 3.44 5.54
C ILE A 65 -23.26 3.17 5.54
N GLY A 66 -23.91 3.20 4.37
CA GLY A 66 -25.33 2.92 4.22
C GLY A 66 -25.74 1.53 4.70
N GLU A 67 -24.92 0.52 4.40
CA GLU A 67 -25.11 -0.85 4.91
C GLU A 67 -25.02 -0.90 6.44
N ALA A 68 -24.00 -0.26 7.02
CA ALA A 68 -23.81 -0.21 8.47
C ALA A 68 -24.98 0.52 9.16
N VAL A 69 -25.41 1.67 8.63
CA VAL A 69 -26.57 2.41 9.14
C VAL A 69 -27.85 1.58 9.07
N LYS A 70 -28.10 0.90 7.95
CA LYS A 70 -29.28 0.05 7.75
C LYS A 70 -29.31 -1.16 8.70
N LYS A 71 -28.15 -1.77 8.98
CA LYS A 71 -28.06 -3.02 9.75
C LYS A 71 -27.87 -2.81 11.25
N ASN A 72 -27.25 -1.72 11.66
CA ASN A 72 -26.93 -1.41 13.06
C ASN A 72 -27.54 -0.09 13.55
N GLY A 73 -27.40 0.97 12.76
CA GLY A 73 -27.93 2.31 13.08
C GLY A 73 -26.99 3.18 13.93
N LYS A 74 -26.05 2.61 14.68
CA LYS A 74 -25.07 3.33 15.50
C LYS A 74 -23.72 3.26 14.82
N VAL A 75 -23.38 4.26 14.01
CA VAL A 75 -22.21 4.22 13.15
C VAL A 75 -21.30 5.43 13.42
N ILE A 76 -20.01 5.13 13.56
CA ILE A 76 -18.89 6.10 13.57
C ILE A 76 -18.15 5.94 12.25
N VAL A 77 -17.94 7.03 11.54
CA VAL A 77 -17.17 7.04 10.30
C VAL A 77 -15.79 7.66 10.56
N THR A 78 -14.74 7.06 9.99
CA THR A 78 -13.37 7.56 10.05
C THR A 78 -12.67 7.37 8.71
N GLY A 79 -11.43 7.82 8.58
CA GLY A 79 -10.60 7.61 7.40
C GLY A 79 -10.64 8.75 6.40
N CYS A 80 -10.15 8.48 5.18
CA CYS A 80 -9.90 9.53 4.19
C CYS A 80 -11.15 10.26 3.74
N LEU A 81 -12.29 9.56 3.58
CA LEU A 81 -13.55 10.22 3.22
C LEU A 81 -14.08 11.10 4.36
N GLY A 82 -13.78 10.75 5.61
CA GLY A 82 -14.14 11.58 6.78
C GLY A 82 -13.54 12.98 6.77
N ALA A 83 -12.49 13.24 5.98
CA ALA A 83 -11.98 14.58 5.73
C ALA A 83 -12.93 15.46 4.88
N LYS A 84 -13.90 14.83 4.19
CA LYS A 84 -14.98 15.48 3.42
C LYS A 84 -16.33 15.28 4.11
N LYS A 85 -16.39 15.72 5.36
CA LYS A 85 -17.52 15.46 6.29
C LYS A 85 -18.87 15.83 5.68
N GLU A 86 -18.94 16.93 4.95
CA GLU A 86 -20.15 17.49 4.38
C GLU A 86 -20.83 16.51 3.40
N ILE A 87 -20.06 15.74 2.65
CA ILE A 87 -20.57 14.74 1.70
C ILE A 87 -21.29 13.62 2.46
N ILE A 88 -20.68 13.18 3.57
CA ILE A 88 -21.25 12.09 4.40
C ILE A 88 -22.49 12.57 5.13
N GLU A 89 -22.44 13.76 5.75
CA GLU A 89 -23.55 14.34 6.51
C GLU A 89 -24.78 14.62 5.63
N ALA A 90 -24.57 15.00 4.36
CA ALA A 90 -25.66 15.24 3.43
C ALA A 90 -26.50 13.99 3.17
N GLU A 91 -25.90 12.81 3.14
CA GLU A 91 -26.58 11.54 2.88
C GLU A 91 -26.96 10.80 4.18
N TYR A 92 -26.10 10.87 5.21
CA TYR A 92 -26.28 10.18 6.49
C TYR A 92 -26.19 11.15 7.67
N PRO A 93 -27.25 11.94 7.95
CA PRO A 93 -27.21 13.01 8.96
C PRO A 93 -27.22 12.49 10.42
N ASN A 94 -27.50 11.22 10.66
CA ASN A 94 -27.69 10.64 12.00
C ASN A 94 -26.50 9.76 12.45
N LEU A 95 -25.29 9.96 11.91
CA LEU A 95 -24.11 9.25 12.36
C LEU A 95 -23.70 9.71 13.76
N LEU A 96 -23.11 8.78 14.54
CA LEU A 96 -22.65 9.09 15.90
C LEU A 96 -21.45 10.06 15.89
N ALA A 97 -20.52 9.88 14.95
CA ALA A 97 -19.40 10.76 14.71
C ALA A 97 -18.83 10.57 13.30
N ILE A 98 -18.21 11.62 12.78
CA ILE A 98 -17.39 11.58 11.57
C ILE A 98 -16.03 12.19 11.92
N THR A 99 -14.97 11.39 11.73
CA THR A 99 -13.58 11.78 12.01
C THR A 99 -12.72 11.60 10.76
N GLY A 100 -11.62 12.33 10.67
CA GLY A 100 -10.68 12.23 9.56
C GLY A 100 -9.74 11.02 9.64
N PRO A 101 -8.74 10.93 8.73
CA PRO A 101 -7.64 9.99 8.87
C PRO A 101 -6.78 10.34 10.10
N HIS A 102 -6.10 9.33 10.69
CA HIS A 102 -5.27 9.47 11.93
C HIS A 102 -6.01 9.86 13.20
N ALA A 103 -7.30 9.77 13.21
CA ALA A 103 -8.16 10.21 14.29
C ALA A 103 -8.38 9.12 15.36
N LEU A 104 -7.33 8.34 15.74
CA LEU A 104 -7.45 7.28 16.75
C LEU A 104 -8.11 7.80 18.03
N ASN A 105 -7.60 8.90 18.58
CA ASN A 105 -8.13 9.48 19.83
C ASN A 105 -9.57 9.95 19.68
N GLU A 106 -9.92 10.54 18.53
CA GLU A 106 -11.27 11.03 18.24
C GLU A 106 -12.25 9.86 18.08
N VAL A 107 -11.84 8.79 17.38
CA VAL A 107 -12.62 7.56 17.25
C VAL A 107 -12.85 6.95 18.63
N MET A 108 -11.81 6.79 19.45
CA MET A 108 -11.93 6.26 20.80
C MET A 108 -12.80 7.13 21.68
N THR A 109 -12.70 8.46 21.59
CA THR A 109 -13.59 9.40 22.31
C THR A 109 -15.04 9.21 21.88
N ALA A 110 -15.29 9.05 20.58
CA ALA A 110 -16.65 8.79 20.06
C ALA A 110 -17.18 7.43 20.57
N VAL A 111 -16.36 6.40 20.58
CA VAL A 111 -16.73 5.08 21.15
C VAL A 111 -17.10 5.23 22.62
N HIS A 112 -16.26 5.88 23.43
CA HIS A 112 -16.50 6.08 24.87
C HIS A 112 -17.73 6.94 25.17
N THR A 113 -18.13 7.81 24.26
CA THR A 113 -19.36 8.61 24.40
C THR A 113 -20.62 7.76 24.30
N HIS A 114 -20.56 6.65 23.57
CA HIS A 114 -21.71 5.81 23.25
C HIS A 114 -21.69 4.42 23.88
N LEU A 115 -20.51 3.95 24.32
CA LEU A 115 -20.34 2.68 25.01
C LEU A 115 -19.57 2.89 26.31
N GLU A 116 -20.03 2.25 27.38
CA GLU A 116 -19.26 2.21 28.63
C GLU A 116 -17.92 1.50 28.39
N LYS A 117 -16.85 2.09 28.93
CA LYS A 117 -15.52 1.47 28.88
C LYS A 117 -15.55 0.18 29.71
N PRO A 118 -15.17 -0.97 29.14
CA PRO A 118 -15.08 -2.22 29.89
C PRO A 118 -14.16 -2.09 31.09
N HIS A 119 -14.47 -2.80 32.17
CA HIS A 119 -13.93 -2.49 33.50
C HIS A 119 -12.53 -3.02 33.78
N ASP A 120 -11.96 -3.86 32.90
CA ASP A 120 -10.65 -4.44 33.15
C ASP A 120 -9.77 -4.45 31.90
N PRO A 121 -8.87 -3.45 31.75
CA PRO A 121 -7.91 -3.42 30.64
C PRO A 121 -6.86 -4.55 30.70
N PHE A 122 -6.80 -5.34 31.78
CA PHE A 122 -5.87 -6.46 31.95
C PHE A 122 -6.48 -7.81 31.64
N SER A 123 -7.79 -7.90 31.42
CA SER A 123 -8.47 -9.19 31.20
C SER A 123 -8.22 -9.77 29.80
N ASP A 124 -7.93 -8.91 28.80
CA ASP A 124 -7.57 -9.32 27.45
C ASP A 124 -6.16 -8.83 27.09
N LEU A 125 -5.19 -9.71 27.23
CA LEU A 125 -3.81 -9.44 26.79
C LEU A 125 -3.80 -9.28 25.27
N VAL A 126 -3.66 -8.05 24.81
CA VAL A 126 -3.40 -7.76 23.39
C VAL A 126 -1.98 -8.23 23.07
N PRO A 127 -1.76 -9.01 22.01
CA PRO A 127 -0.43 -9.42 21.62
C PRO A 127 0.49 -8.19 21.42
N PRO A 128 1.79 -8.26 21.71
CA PRO A 128 2.72 -7.13 21.56
C PRO A 128 2.70 -6.49 20.18
N GLN A 129 2.48 -7.29 19.12
CA GLN A 129 2.32 -6.83 17.73
C GLN A 129 0.96 -6.17 17.42
N GLY A 130 0.06 -6.12 18.40
CA GLY A 130 -1.31 -5.61 18.24
C GLY A 130 -2.23 -6.54 17.43
N VAL A 131 -3.42 -6.01 17.08
CA VAL A 131 -4.36 -6.68 16.17
C VAL A 131 -3.93 -6.40 14.74
N ARG A 132 -3.77 -7.45 13.93
CA ARG A 132 -3.42 -7.33 12.52
C ARG A 132 -4.53 -7.83 11.61
N LEU A 133 -4.74 -7.13 10.51
CA LEU A 133 -5.66 -7.50 9.43
C LEU A 133 -4.96 -8.32 8.33
N THR A 134 -3.64 -8.20 8.24
CA THR A 134 -2.81 -9.01 7.35
C THR A 134 -2.68 -10.46 7.83
N PRO A 135 -2.38 -11.41 6.94
CA PRO A 135 -1.91 -12.74 7.33
C PRO A 135 -0.70 -12.68 8.28
N LYS A 136 -0.41 -13.80 8.97
CA LYS A 136 0.63 -13.81 10.01
C LYS A 136 2.04 -13.61 9.48
N HIS A 137 2.31 -14.02 8.24
CA HIS A 137 3.65 -14.10 7.66
C HIS A 137 4.11 -12.79 6.99
N TYR A 138 3.24 -11.81 6.75
CA TYR A 138 3.67 -10.49 6.32
C TYR A 138 2.95 -9.37 7.07
N ALA A 139 3.55 -8.18 7.08
CA ALA A 139 2.96 -7.01 7.72
C ALA A 139 3.34 -5.73 6.99
N TYR A 140 2.44 -4.73 7.03
CA TYR A 140 2.74 -3.38 6.59
C TYR A 140 3.36 -2.58 7.74
N LEU A 141 4.51 -1.94 7.46
CA LEU A 141 5.20 -1.04 8.37
C LEU A 141 5.07 0.40 7.86
N LYS A 142 4.20 1.18 8.48
CA LYS A 142 3.99 2.57 8.09
C LYS A 142 5.02 3.47 8.77
N ILE A 143 5.90 4.09 7.97
CA ILE A 143 7.04 4.88 8.45
C ILE A 143 6.79 6.39 8.52
N SER A 144 5.84 6.89 7.75
CA SER A 144 5.44 8.30 7.76
C SER A 144 4.00 8.47 7.32
N GLU A 145 3.50 9.68 7.48
CA GLU A 145 2.14 10.07 7.13
C GLU A 145 2.14 11.39 6.39
N GLY A 146 1.13 11.62 5.51
CA GLY A 146 1.02 12.85 4.74
C GLY A 146 2.03 12.95 3.60
N CYS A 147 1.95 14.01 2.80
CA CYS A 147 2.81 14.20 1.63
C CYS A 147 3.00 15.68 1.31
N ASN A 148 4.24 16.10 1.11
CA ASN A 148 4.57 17.48 0.75
C ASN A 148 4.43 17.77 -0.75
N HIS A 149 4.20 16.74 -1.59
CA HIS A 149 3.94 16.96 -3.01
C HIS A 149 2.58 17.62 -3.22
N ARG A 150 2.50 18.40 -4.28
CA ARG A 150 1.28 19.09 -4.72
C ARG A 150 0.96 18.67 -6.16
N CYS A 151 1.03 17.36 -6.43
CA CYS A 151 0.67 16.82 -7.73
C CYS A 151 -0.75 17.25 -8.11
N SER A 152 -0.93 17.75 -9.34
CA SER A 152 -2.18 18.40 -9.72
C SER A 152 -3.40 17.49 -9.74
N PHE A 153 -3.20 16.19 -9.88
CA PHE A 153 -4.24 15.16 -9.87
C PHE A 153 -4.52 14.55 -8.49
N CYS A 154 -3.78 14.96 -7.46
CA CYS A 154 -3.79 14.29 -6.15
C CYS A 154 -4.32 15.21 -5.05
N ILE A 155 -5.14 14.64 -4.15
CA ILE A 155 -5.72 15.34 -3.00
C ILE A 155 -5.20 14.81 -1.66
N ILE A 156 -4.19 13.95 -1.66
CA ILE A 156 -3.64 13.37 -0.43
C ILE A 156 -3.23 14.45 0.60
N PRO A 157 -2.52 15.53 0.23
CA PRO A 157 -2.15 16.55 1.20
C PRO A 157 -3.35 17.25 1.88
N SER A 158 -4.47 17.39 1.17
CA SER A 158 -5.68 17.98 1.77
C SER A 158 -6.40 17.02 2.73
N MET A 159 -6.25 15.70 2.54
CA MET A 159 -6.86 14.68 3.39
C MET A 159 -5.98 14.28 4.56
N ARG A 160 -4.67 14.10 4.32
CA ARG A 160 -3.72 13.50 5.28
C ARG A 160 -2.66 14.46 5.78
N GLY A 161 -2.69 15.72 5.34
CA GLY A 161 -1.74 16.75 5.75
C GLY A 161 -0.38 16.64 5.07
N ASP A 162 0.55 17.43 5.56
CA ASP A 162 1.95 17.43 5.17
C ASP A 162 2.69 16.22 5.77
N LEU A 163 3.89 15.94 5.23
CA LEU A 163 4.73 14.85 5.69
C LEU A 163 5.04 14.93 7.19
N VAL A 164 4.77 13.86 7.91
CA VAL A 164 5.17 13.64 9.30
C VAL A 164 5.83 12.26 9.39
N SER A 165 7.13 12.23 9.57
CA SER A 165 7.91 11.00 9.71
C SER A 165 7.85 10.49 11.15
N ARG A 166 7.76 9.18 11.30
CA ARG A 166 7.99 8.52 12.59
C ARG A 166 9.49 8.49 12.89
N SER A 167 9.85 8.52 14.15
CA SER A 167 11.25 8.38 14.54
C SER A 167 11.79 6.99 14.18
N ILE A 168 13.09 6.90 13.90
CA ILE A 168 13.72 5.63 13.52
C ILE A 168 13.60 4.58 14.62
N ASP A 169 13.71 4.99 15.88
CA ASP A 169 13.58 4.13 17.05
C ASP A 169 12.17 3.53 17.17
N ASP A 170 11.12 4.33 16.96
CA ASP A 170 9.73 3.84 16.96
C ASP A 170 9.49 2.84 15.82
N VAL A 171 9.99 3.15 14.62
CA VAL A 171 9.83 2.29 13.45
C VAL A 171 10.56 0.96 13.66
N MET A 172 11.80 0.99 14.14
CA MET A 172 12.59 -0.22 14.39
C MET A 172 12.02 -1.07 15.52
N THR A 173 11.50 -0.45 16.58
CA THR A 173 10.83 -1.18 17.69
C THR A 173 9.61 -1.94 17.19
N GLU A 174 8.78 -1.31 16.35
CA GLU A 174 7.63 -1.98 15.73
C GLU A 174 8.09 -3.11 14.79
N ALA A 175 9.10 -2.87 13.96
CA ALA A 175 9.64 -3.87 13.03
C ALA A 175 10.14 -5.12 13.77
N GLU A 176 10.91 -4.95 14.84
CA GLU A 176 11.37 -6.07 15.69
C GLU A 176 10.21 -6.84 16.33
N THR A 177 9.20 -6.12 16.81
CA THR A 177 8.01 -6.73 17.39
C THR A 177 7.28 -7.59 16.37
N LEU A 178 7.15 -7.12 15.13
CA LEU A 178 6.56 -7.87 14.02
C LEU A 178 7.38 -9.13 13.70
N VAL A 179 8.70 -9.01 13.56
CA VAL A 179 9.59 -10.15 13.28
C VAL A 179 9.53 -11.18 14.40
N ASN A 180 9.61 -10.74 15.65
CA ASN A 180 9.51 -11.61 16.83
C ASN A 180 8.14 -12.33 16.92
N SER A 181 7.10 -11.79 16.31
CA SER A 181 5.78 -12.42 16.20
C SER A 181 5.65 -13.42 15.04
N GLY A 182 6.72 -13.64 14.27
CA GLY A 182 6.78 -14.60 13.16
C GLY A 182 6.46 -14.01 11.79
N VAL A 183 6.61 -12.70 11.61
CA VAL A 183 6.52 -12.05 10.28
C VAL A 183 7.75 -12.41 9.47
N SER A 184 7.54 -12.93 8.26
CA SER A 184 8.59 -13.29 7.30
C SER A 184 8.85 -12.21 6.24
N GLU A 185 7.91 -11.28 6.05
CA GLU A 185 8.04 -10.15 5.12
C GLU A 185 7.48 -8.86 5.72
N ILE A 186 8.27 -7.79 5.71
CA ILE A 186 7.84 -6.43 6.07
C ILE A 186 7.74 -5.59 4.78
N LEU A 187 6.54 -5.04 4.56
CA LEU A 187 6.27 -4.09 3.48
C LEU A 187 6.30 -2.67 4.03
N VAL A 188 7.33 -1.92 3.69
CA VAL A 188 7.50 -0.53 4.12
C VAL A 188 6.60 0.37 3.28
N ILE A 189 5.71 1.11 3.94
CA ILE A 189 4.70 1.94 3.30
C ILE A 189 4.67 3.37 3.86
N SER A 190 4.35 4.31 2.98
CA SER A 190 3.95 5.69 3.30
C SER A 190 3.25 6.32 2.09
N GLN A 191 2.99 7.63 2.09
CA GLN A 191 2.55 8.33 0.88
C GLN A 191 3.71 8.66 -0.06
N ASP A 192 4.91 8.89 0.51
CA ASP A 192 6.18 9.04 -0.19
C ASP A 192 7.29 8.48 0.71
N THR A 193 7.68 7.25 0.44
CA THR A 193 8.68 6.53 1.26
C THR A 193 10.07 7.15 1.10
N SER A 194 10.38 7.71 -0.06
CA SER A 194 11.67 8.36 -0.31
C SER A 194 11.87 9.66 0.46
N ALA A 195 10.78 10.32 0.88
CA ALA A 195 10.88 11.55 1.68
C ALA A 195 11.04 11.32 3.19
N TYR A 196 11.16 10.06 3.64
CA TYR A 196 11.28 9.73 5.06
C TYR A 196 12.40 10.51 5.77
N GLY A 197 12.03 11.21 6.84
CA GLY A 197 12.93 11.99 7.69
C GLY A 197 13.25 13.40 7.22
N VAL A 198 12.79 13.82 6.02
CA VAL A 198 13.04 15.18 5.49
C VAL A 198 12.47 16.25 6.43
N ASP A 199 11.24 16.05 6.94
CA ASP A 199 10.56 16.94 7.88
C ASP A 199 11.30 17.05 9.22
N MET A 200 11.97 16.00 9.64
CA MET A 200 12.78 15.92 10.85
C MET A 200 14.25 16.33 10.64
N LYS A 201 14.62 16.80 9.44
CA LYS A 201 16.02 17.11 9.06
C LYS A 201 16.97 15.96 9.34
N TYR A 202 16.51 14.74 9.08
CA TYR A 202 17.26 13.48 9.28
C TYR A 202 17.79 13.33 10.72
N ARG A 203 16.97 13.69 11.71
CA ARG A 203 17.30 13.54 13.13
C ARG A 203 17.73 12.11 13.43
N SER A 204 18.74 11.95 14.28
CA SER A 204 19.17 10.64 14.76
C SER A 204 18.26 10.17 15.90
N GLY A 205 17.92 8.88 15.88
CA GLY A 205 17.39 8.11 17.00
C GLY A 205 18.40 7.06 17.43
N PHE A 206 18.01 6.17 18.35
CA PHE A 206 18.87 5.12 18.84
C PHE A 206 18.17 3.75 18.76
N TRP A 207 18.87 2.77 18.20
CA TRP A 207 18.42 1.40 18.15
C TRP A 207 19.56 0.48 18.57
N HIS A 208 19.32 -0.38 19.58
CA HIS A 208 20.35 -1.21 20.23
C HIS A 208 21.61 -0.42 20.65
N GLY A 209 21.41 0.80 21.15
CA GLY A 209 22.51 1.68 21.59
C GLY A 209 23.33 2.31 20.45
N ARG A 210 22.94 2.10 19.19
CA ARG A 210 23.60 2.69 18.02
C ARG A 210 22.79 3.87 17.51
N PRO A 211 23.43 5.02 17.22
CA PRO A 211 22.74 6.14 16.59
C PRO A 211 22.46 5.81 15.11
N ILE A 212 21.22 5.98 14.67
CA ILE A 212 20.78 5.80 13.30
C ILE A 212 20.04 7.07 12.87
N LYS A 213 20.26 7.52 11.64
CA LYS A 213 19.53 8.68 11.10
C LYS A 213 18.14 8.27 10.64
N THR A 214 17.15 9.13 10.89
CA THR A 214 15.82 9.01 10.31
C THR A 214 15.92 9.39 8.83
N LYS A 215 16.44 8.48 8.00
CA LYS A 215 16.67 8.62 6.55
C LYS A 215 16.38 7.29 5.87
N LEU A 216 15.91 7.33 4.63
CA LEU A 216 15.51 6.12 3.88
C LEU A 216 16.62 5.06 3.82
N TYR A 217 17.85 5.45 3.47
CA TYR A 217 18.98 4.51 3.37
C TYR A 217 19.26 3.83 4.72
N ASP A 218 19.41 4.64 5.79
CA ASP A 218 19.74 4.13 7.13
C ASP A 218 18.63 3.20 7.65
N LEU A 219 17.38 3.53 7.35
CA LEU A 219 16.23 2.67 7.70
C LEU A 219 16.26 1.36 6.91
N ALA A 220 16.51 1.40 5.60
CA ALA A 220 16.56 0.21 4.75
C ALA A 220 17.66 -0.77 5.21
N GLU A 221 18.85 -0.24 5.51
CA GLU A 221 19.97 -1.01 6.05
C GLU A 221 19.63 -1.63 7.42
N ALA A 222 19.05 -0.85 8.33
CA ALA A 222 18.66 -1.33 9.66
C ALA A 222 17.58 -2.42 9.58
N LEU A 223 16.52 -2.22 8.76
CA LEU A 223 15.47 -3.22 8.56
C LEU A 223 16.02 -4.51 7.94
N GLY A 224 16.93 -4.40 6.98
CA GLY A 224 17.58 -5.55 6.35
C GLY A 224 18.34 -6.45 7.33
N SER A 225 18.85 -5.87 8.43
CA SER A 225 19.52 -6.63 9.49
C SER A 225 18.59 -7.53 10.32
N LEU A 226 17.26 -7.39 10.18
CA LEU A 226 16.27 -8.21 10.88
C LEU A 226 16.12 -9.63 10.32
N GLY A 227 16.71 -9.93 9.15
CA GLY A 227 16.75 -11.27 8.57
C GLY A 227 15.43 -11.76 7.96
N VAL A 228 14.53 -10.85 7.61
CA VAL A 228 13.25 -11.10 6.91
C VAL A 228 13.23 -10.35 5.59
N TRP A 229 12.30 -10.69 4.70
CA TRP A 229 12.10 -9.93 3.47
C TRP A 229 11.65 -8.49 3.78
N ILE A 230 12.36 -7.51 3.22
CA ILE A 230 12.03 -6.09 3.32
C ILE A 230 11.69 -5.56 1.93
N ARG A 231 10.45 -5.13 1.73
CA ARG A 231 9.96 -4.60 0.45
C ARG A 231 9.63 -3.12 0.58
N MET A 232 10.13 -2.31 -0.37
CA MET A 232 9.92 -0.86 -0.39
C MET A 232 8.80 -0.48 -1.36
N HIS A 233 7.74 0.15 -0.84
CA HIS A 233 6.63 0.65 -1.65
C HIS A 233 6.58 2.17 -1.69
N TYR A 234 5.93 2.71 -2.74
CA TYR A 234 5.63 4.15 -2.90
C TYR A 234 6.88 5.02 -2.86
N VAL A 235 7.92 4.61 -3.57
CA VAL A 235 9.19 5.33 -3.69
C VAL A 235 9.06 6.39 -4.79
N TYR A 236 9.26 7.64 -4.44
CA TYR A 236 9.30 8.72 -5.44
C TYR A 236 10.69 8.77 -6.09
N PRO A 237 10.82 9.03 -7.42
CA PRO A 237 12.08 8.92 -8.14
C PRO A 237 13.02 10.11 -7.89
N TYR A 238 13.41 10.33 -6.64
CA TYR A 238 14.46 11.29 -6.30
C TYR A 238 15.84 10.71 -6.54
N PRO A 239 16.86 11.55 -6.80
CA PRO A 239 18.24 11.09 -7.02
C PRO A 239 18.81 10.22 -5.89
N HIS A 240 18.44 10.48 -4.64
CA HIS A 240 18.92 9.71 -3.49
C HIS A 240 18.31 8.30 -3.36
N VAL A 241 17.35 7.94 -4.20
CA VAL A 241 16.88 6.55 -4.34
C VAL A 241 17.97 5.67 -4.91
N ASP A 242 18.88 6.22 -5.71
CA ASP A 242 20.06 5.50 -6.21
C ASP A 242 20.90 4.91 -5.06
N ASP A 243 20.89 5.56 -3.87
CA ASP A 243 21.66 5.10 -2.70
C ASP A 243 21.16 3.74 -2.16
N VAL A 244 19.88 3.40 -2.32
CA VAL A 244 19.30 2.14 -1.78
C VAL A 244 19.44 0.95 -2.74
N ILE A 245 19.73 1.19 -4.02
CA ILE A 245 19.85 0.12 -5.02
C ILE A 245 20.99 -0.87 -4.71
N PRO A 246 22.17 -0.44 -4.22
CA PRO A 246 23.20 -1.37 -3.76
C PRO A 246 22.71 -2.34 -2.67
N LEU A 247 21.89 -1.87 -1.72
CA LEU A 247 21.30 -2.74 -0.67
C LEU A 247 20.43 -3.85 -1.25
N MET A 248 19.77 -3.57 -2.39
CA MET A 248 18.99 -4.58 -3.14
C MET A 248 19.90 -5.59 -3.81
N SER A 249 20.99 -5.13 -4.44
CA SER A 249 21.97 -5.99 -5.11
C SER A 249 22.74 -6.88 -4.12
N GLU A 250 22.96 -6.41 -2.90
CA GLU A 250 23.62 -7.14 -1.81
C GLU A 250 22.65 -8.10 -1.08
N GLY A 251 21.35 -8.09 -1.42
CA GLY A 251 20.34 -8.92 -0.78
C GLY A 251 19.94 -8.46 0.64
N ILE A 252 20.31 -7.25 1.04
CA ILE A 252 19.94 -6.67 2.35
C ILE A 252 18.46 -6.35 2.39
N ILE A 253 17.92 -5.83 1.29
CA ILE A 253 16.48 -5.66 1.05
C ILE A 253 16.09 -6.31 -0.28
N LEU A 254 14.81 -6.57 -0.50
CA LEU A 254 14.37 -7.19 -1.73
C LEU A 254 14.69 -6.34 -2.96
N PRO A 255 15.10 -6.95 -4.10
CA PRO A 255 15.33 -6.25 -5.36
C PRO A 255 13.99 -5.88 -6.02
N TYR A 256 13.22 -5.06 -5.33
CA TYR A 256 11.88 -4.63 -5.72
C TYR A 256 11.70 -3.15 -5.43
N LEU A 257 11.38 -2.37 -6.46
CA LEU A 257 11.23 -0.93 -6.38
C LEU A 257 9.90 -0.49 -7.00
N ASP A 258 8.97 -0.03 -6.15
CA ASP A 258 7.67 0.51 -6.56
C ASP A 258 7.77 2.03 -6.73
N VAL A 259 7.92 2.48 -7.98
CA VAL A 259 8.14 3.89 -8.37
C VAL A 259 7.04 4.35 -9.31
N PRO A 260 6.08 5.18 -8.87
CA PRO A 260 5.03 5.69 -9.74
C PRO A 260 5.56 6.80 -10.66
N PHE A 261 5.91 6.48 -11.90
CA PHE A 261 6.37 7.46 -12.89
C PHE A 261 5.25 8.37 -13.39
N GLN A 262 4.02 7.90 -13.43
CA GLN A 262 2.78 8.59 -13.82
C GLN A 262 2.62 8.84 -15.32
N HIS A 263 3.65 9.31 -16.03
CA HIS A 263 3.66 9.57 -17.47
C HIS A 263 5.11 9.59 -18.01
N ALA A 264 5.28 9.60 -19.33
CA ALA A 264 6.58 9.73 -20.00
C ALA A 264 6.81 11.15 -20.54
N SER A 265 5.78 11.84 -21.06
CA SER A 265 5.94 13.17 -21.64
C SER A 265 6.37 14.21 -20.60
N PRO A 266 7.48 14.96 -20.83
CA PRO A 266 7.93 16.01 -19.93
C PRO A 266 6.87 17.11 -19.73
N ARG A 267 6.10 17.43 -20.77
CA ARG A 267 5.04 18.44 -20.70
C ARG A 267 3.90 17.98 -19.79
N ILE A 268 3.45 16.74 -19.92
CA ILE A 268 2.40 16.18 -19.07
C ILE A 268 2.90 16.06 -17.63
N LEU A 269 4.11 15.58 -17.40
CA LEU A 269 4.71 15.53 -16.04
C LEU A 269 4.80 16.92 -15.41
N LYS A 270 5.10 17.95 -16.17
CA LYS A 270 5.08 19.35 -15.70
C LYS A 270 3.67 19.80 -15.33
N LEU A 271 2.65 19.49 -16.14
CA LEU A 271 1.24 19.75 -15.82
C LEU A 271 0.77 18.98 -14.59
N MET A 272 1.25 17.76 -14.40
CA MET A 272 1.05 16.94 -13.20
C MET A 272 1.78 17.49 -11.97
N LYS A 273 2.61 18.52 -12.14
CA LYS A 273 3.50 19.06 -11.10
C LYS A 273 4.44 17.99 -10.51
N ARG A 274 4.95 17.12 -11.40
CA ARG A 274 5.96 16.12 -11.04
C ARG A 274 7.35 16.70 -11.25
N PRO A 275 8.24 16.72 -10.22
CA PRO A 275 9.58 17.29 -10.36
C PRO A 275 10.54 16.46 -11.20
N ALA A 276 10.28 15.17 -11.39
CA ALA A 276 11.12 14.31 -12.23
C ALA A 276 10.80 14.51 -13.71
N SER A 277 11.81 14.70 -14.54
CA SER A 277 11.69 14.70 -16.00
C SER A 277 11.69 13.27 -16.54
N SER A 278 11.01 13.02 -17.66
CA SER A 278 10.98 11.71 -18.32
C SER A 278 12.36 11.24 -18.80
N GLU A 279 13.20 12.16 -19.25
CA GLU A 279 14.56 11.84 -19.70
C GLU A 279 15.38 11.17 -18.58
N ASN A 280 15.19 11.62 -17.34
CA ASN A 280 15.88 11.04 -16.20
C ASN A 280 15.30 9.68 -15.79
N ASN A 281 14.02 9.40 -16.07
CA ASN A 281 13.38 8.14 -15.65
C ASN A 281 13.98 6.92 -16.36
N LEU A 282 14.15 6.96 -17.69
CA LEU A 282 14.80 5.87 -18.44
C LEU A 282 16.26 5.68 -18.00
N GLN A 283 17.01 6.77 -17.89
CA GLN A 283 18.39 6.72 -17.42
C GLN A 283 18.48 6.14 -16.01
N SER A 284 17.56 6.48 -15.11
CA SER A 284 17.52 5.91 -13.78
C SER A 284 17.24 4.41 -13.81
N ILE A 285 16.27 3.96 -14.62
CA ILE A 285 15.96 2.54 -14.81
C ILE A 285 17.19 1.77 -15.30
N HIS A 286 17.92 2.31 -16.28
CA HIS A 286 19.15 1.69 -16.78
C HIS A 286 20.22 1.59 -15.70
N ARG A 287 20.50 2.70 -14.99
CA ARG A 287 21.49 2.68 -13.87
C ARG A 287 21.11 1.70 -12.78
N TRP A 288 19.82 1.64 -12.40
CA TRP A 288 19.36 0.70 -11.38
C TRP A 288 19.59 -0.76 -11.80
N ARG A 289 19.34 -1.09 -13.08
CA ARG A 289 19.61 -2.43 -13.62
C ARG A 289 21.09 -2.75 -13.79
N GLU A 290 21.94 -1.74 -14.04
CA GLU A 290 23.39 -1.91 -14.03
C GLU A 290 23.90 -2.29 -12.64
N VAL A 291 23.39 -1.69 -11.58
CA VAL A 291 23.77 -1.97 -10.19
C VAL A 291 23.09 -3.23 -9.66
N CYS A 292 21.82 -3.44 -9.97
CA CYS A 292 21.00 -4.57 -9.53
C CYS A 292 20.29 -5.20 -10.73
N PRO A 293 20.92 -6.14 -11.47
CA PRO A 293 20.35 -6.74 -12.68
C PRO A 293 19.00 -7.45 -12.47
N ASP A 294 18.78 -8.00 -11.29
CA ASP A 294 17.56 -8.72 -10.93
C ASP A 294 16.45 -7.82 -10.36
N ILE A 295 16.65 -6.49 -10.38
CA ILE A 295 15.66 -5.55 -9.84
C ILE A 295 14.32 -5.66 -10.56
N THR A 296 13.27 -5.85 -9.79
CA THR A 296 11.89 -5.74 -10.26
C THR A 296 11.43 -4.30 -10.08
N ILE A 297 11.07 -3.65 -11.19
CA ILE A 297 10.56 -2.27 -11.16
C ILE A 297 9.05 -2.30 -11.41
N ARG A 298 8.31 -1.90 -10.37
CA ARG A 298 6.87 -1.67 -10.44
C ARG A 298 6.59 -0.18 -10.64
N SER A 299 5.60 0.12 -11.46
CA SER A 299 5.20 1.51 -11.67
C SER A 299 3.70 1.68 -11.87
N THR A 300 3.26 2.93 -11.76
CA THR A 300 1.88 3.35 -11.99
C THR A 300 1.86 4.51 -12.95
N PHE A 301 0.89 4.49 -13.90
CA PHE A 301 0.70 5.51 -14.92
C PHE A 301 -0.75 6.01 -14.96
N ILE A 302 -0.92 7.21 -15.52
CA ILE A 302 -2.22 7.83 -15.78
C ILE A 302 -2.29 8.16 -17.26
N VAL A 303 -3.34 7.68 -17.93
CA VAL A 303 -3.67 8.02 -19.31
C VAL A 303 -4.88 8.93 -19.39
N GLY A 304 -5.00 9.72 -20.45
CA GLY A 304 -6.10 10.65 -20.62
C GLY A 304 -6.06 11.82 -19.64
N PHE A 305 -4.86 12.22 -19.21
CA PHE A 305 -4.68 13.42 -18.40
C PHE A 305 -5.08 14.66 -19.21
N PRO A 306 -5.69 15.72 -18.60
CA PRO A 306 -6.12 16.92 -19.33
C PRO A 306 -5.01 17.51 -20.19
N GLY A 307 -5.30 17.70 -21.48
CA GLY A 307 -4.37 18.21 -22.47
C GLY A 307 -3.39 17.19 -23.05
N GLU A 308 -3.44 15.89 -22.69
CA GLU A 308 -2.61 14.83 -23.28
C GLU A 308 -2.94 14.66 -24.77
N THR A 309 -1.96 14.84 -25.62
CA THR A 309 -2.08 14.65 -27.08
C THR A 309 -1.85 13.19 -27.47
N GLU A 310 -2.23 12.84 -28.71
CA GLU A 310 -1.95 11.49 -29.24
C GLU A 310 -0.45 11.22 -29.33
N ALA A 311 0.34 12.21 -29.77
CA ALA A 311 1.81 12.07 -29.82
C ALA A 311 2.44 11.81 -28.45
N GLU A 312 1.91 12.40 -27.38
CA GLU A 312 2.39 12.17 -26.03
C GLU A 312 1.95 10.82 -25.45
N PHE A 313 0.78 10.36 -25.88
CA PHE A 313 0.37 8.99 -25.57
C PHE A 313 1.24 7.96 -26.32
N ASP A 314 1.59 8.19 -27.58
CA ASP A 314 2.54 7.35 -28.31
C ASP A 314 3.94 7.39 -27.67
N GLU A 315 4.41 8.55 -27.21
CA GLU A 315 5.65 8.67 -26.40
C GLU A 315 5.59 7.79 -25.15
N LEU A 316 4.46 7.73 -24.46
CA LEU A 316 4.26 6.89 -23.30
C LEU A 316 4.32 5.38 -23.66
N ILE A 317 3.77 4.97 -24.79
CA ILE A 317 3.85 3.59 -25.29
C ILE A 317 5.32 3.22 -25.60
N HIS A 318 6.05 4.11 -26.30
CA HIS A 318 7.48 3.90 -26.57
C HIS A 318 8.29 3.80 -25.30
N PHE A 319 8.00 4.64 -24.29
CA PHE A 319 8.64 4.55 -22.98
C PHE A 319 8.45 3.16 -22.35
N LEU A 320 7.25 2.57 -22.39
CA LEU A 320 7.00 1.23 -21.88
C LEU A 320 7.85 0.18 -22.60
N GLU A 321 7.89 0.27 -23.95
CA GLU A 321 8.63 -0.69 -24.78
C GLU A 321 10.14 -0.60 -24.54
N GLU A 322 10.68 0.57 -24.24
CA GLU A 322 12.09 0.78 -23.92
C GLU A 322 12.41 0.42 -22.44
N ALA A 323 11.58 0.90 -21.52
CA ALA A 323 11.77 0.71 -20.09
C ALA A 323 11.61 -0.76 -19.67
N GLN A 324 10.83 -1.58 -20.40
CA GLN A 324 10.60 -3.00 -20.09
C GLN A 324 10.31 -3.22 -18.59
N LEU A 325 9.33 -2.47 -18.06
CA LEU A 325 8.97 -2.55 -16.64
C LEU A 325 8.35 -3.91 -16.31
N ASP A 326 8.54 -4.36 -15.07
CA ASP A 326 8.15 -5.71 -14.64
C ASP A 326 6.67 -5.78 -14.26
N ARG A 327 6.23 -4.85 -13.43
CA ARG A 327 4.84 -4.75 -12.96
C ARG A 327 4.33 -3.34 -13.17
N VAL A 328 3.20 -3.19 -13.86
CA VAL A 328 2.65 -1.86 -14.17
C VAL A 328 1.15 -1.84 -13.99
N GLY A 329 0.68 -0.85 -13.22
CA GLY A 329 -0.71 -0.45 -13.18
C GLY A 329 -0.93 0.83 -14.00
N CYS A 330 -2.08 0.92 -14.69
CA CYS A 330 -2.49 2.12 -15.39
C CYS A 330 -3.91 2.50 -15.02
N PHE A 331 -4.14 3.79 -14.85
CA PHE A 331 -5.46 4.35 -14.54
C PHE A 331 -5.85 5.41 -15.56
N LYS A 332 -7.13 5.48 -15.85
CA LYS A 332 -7.69 6.66 -16.55
C LYS A 332 -7.66 7.85 -15.60
N TYR A 333 -7.34 9.03 -16.12
CA TYR A 333 -7.51 10.24 -15.32
C TYR A 333 -8.95 10.37 -14.83
N SER A 334 -9.11 10.49 -13.52
CA SER A 334 -10.39 10.78 -12.86
C SER A 334 -10.33 12.17 -12.24
N PRO A 335 -11.33 13.03 -12.48
CA PRO A 335 -11.37 14.40 -11.96
C PRO A 335 -11.78 14.41 -10.48
N VAL A 336 -10.89 13.91 -9.63
CA VAL A 336 -11.11 13.88 -8.16
C VAL A 336 -11.40 15.29 -7.65
N ASP A 337 -12.48 15.44 -6.89
CA ASP A 337 -12.88 16.73 -6.34
C ASP A 337 -11.79 17.35 -5.45
N GLY A 338 -11.49 18.64 -5.69
CA GLY A 338 -10.40 19.36 -5.04
C GLY A 338 -9.03 19.24 -5.75
N ALA A 339 -8.89 18.38 -6.76
CA ALA A 339 -7.66 18.27 -7.53
C ALA A 339 -7.51 19.43 -8.52
N SER A 340 -6.35 20.11 -8.50
CA SER A 340 -6.14 21.29 -9.36
C SER A 340 -6.09 20.96 -10.86
N ALA A 341 -5.85 19.72 -11.25
CA ALA A 341 -5.89 19.27 -12.64
C ALA A 341 -7.30 19.37 -13.26
N ASN A 342 -8.35 19.39 -12.44
CA ASN A 342 -9.72 19.57 -12.93
C ASN A 342 -9.95 20.93 -13.64
N LEU A 343 -9.10 21.92 -13.31
CA LEU A 343 -9.16 23.26 -13.90
C LEU A 343 -8.35 23.39 -15.21
N LEU A 344 -7.64 22.34 -15.61
CA LEU A 344 -6.88 22.33 -16.85
C LEU A 344 -7.82 22.20 -18.06
N GLU A 345 -7.47 22.92 -19.12
CA GLU A 345 -8.14 22.80 -20.41
C GLU A 345 -7.79 21.48 -21.11
N GLY A 346 -8.57 21.12 -22.13
CA GLY A 346 -8.30 19.93 -22.94
C GLY A 346 -8.67 18.62 -22.24
N GLN A 347 -9.81 18.60 -21.56
CA GLN A 347 -10.37 17.37 -20.99
C GLN A 347 -10.54 16.30 -22.07
N ILE A 348 -10.03 15.11 -21.81
CA ILE A 348 -10.05 14.00 -22.76
C ILE A 348 -11.39 13.25 -22.64
N PRO A 349 -12.09 12.96 -23.75
CA PRO A 349 -13.30 12.17 -23.76
C PRO A 349 -13.10 10.78 -23.14
N GLU A 350 -14.14 10.25 -22.52
CA GLU A 350 -14.04 9.00 -21.76
C GLU A 350 -13.72 7.77 -22.64
N ASP A 351 -14.28 7.74 -23.85
CA ASP A 351 -13.99 6.72 -24.86
C ASP A 351 -12.52 6.72 -25.32
N VAL A 352 -11.91 7.92 -25.45
CA VAL A 352 -10.48 8.06 -25.75
C VAL A 352 -9.63 7.58 -24.58
N LYS A 353 -9.99 7.91 -23.33
CA LYS A 353 -9.30 7.41 -22.15
C LYS A 353 -9.35 5.87 -22.08
N GLU A 354 -10.51 5.28 -22.37
CA GLU A 354 -10.68 3.82 -22.38
C GLU A 354 -9.80 3.15 -23.43
N MET A 355 -9.81 3.69 -24.66
CA MET A 355 -8.96 3.20 -25.75
C MET A 355 -7.46 3.28 -25.39
N ARG A 356 -7.02 4.39 -24.78
CA ARG A 356 -5.64 4.57 -24.34
C ARG A 356 -5.28 3.59 -23.24
N LEU A 357 -6.16 3.39 -22.24
CA LEU A 357 -5.96 2.40 -21.18
C LEU A 357 -5.81 1.00 -21.75
N GLN A 358 -6.70 0.60 -22.66
CA GLN A 358 -6.64 -0.70 -23.30
C GLN A 358 -5.32 -0.91 -24.06
N LYS A 359 -4.93 0.03 -24.96
CA LYS A 359 -3.67 -0.04 -25.72
C LYS A 359 -2.45 -0.09 -24.80
N PHE A 360 -2.47 0.69 -23.71
CA PHE A 360 -1.41 0.69 -22.72
C PHE A 360 -1.28 -0.68 -22.03
N MET A 361 -2.39 -1.24 -21.53
CA MET A 361 -2.41 -2.52 -20.84
C MET A 361 -2.07 -3.71 -21.74
N GLU A 362 -2.51 -3.69 -23.01
CA GLU A 362 -2.11 -4.69 -24.02
C GLU A 362 -0.60 -4.67 -24.28
N THR A 363 -0.01 -3.48 -24.35
CA THR A 363 1.45 -3.32 -24.50
C THR A 363 2.18 -3.88 -23.29
N GLN A 364 1.75 -3.52 -22.09
CA GLN A 364 2.35 -4.02 -20.85
C GLN A 364 2.18 -5.55 -20.69
N ALA A 365 1.04 -6.11 -21.06
CA ALA A 365 0.82 -7.54 -21.02
C ALA A 365 1.84 -8.31 -21.88
N ARG A 366 2.16 -7.83 -23.10
CA ARG A 366 3.20 -8.42 -23.96
C ARG A 366 4.59 -8.36 -23.31
N ILE A 367 4.92 -7.23 -22.66
CA ILE A 367 6.19 -7.06 -21.94
C ILE A 367 6.25 -8.05 -20.77
N SER A 368 5.19 -8.11 -19.95
CA SER A 368 5.10 -9.02 -18.80
C SER A 368 5.28 -10.48 -19.23
N GLN A 369 4.55 -10.93 -20.24
CA GLN A 369 4.65 -12.32 -20.77
C GLN A 369 6.07 -12.66 -21.21
N LYS A 370 6.76 -11.74 -21.92
CA LYS A 370 8.15 -11.96 -22.35
C LYS A 370 9.09 -12.11 -21.14
N LYS A 371 8.89 -11.31 -20.08
CA LYS A 371 9.69 -11.38 -18.86
C LYS A 371 9.41 -12.66 -18.07
N LEU A 372 8.15 -13.08 -17.96
CA LEU A 372 7.77 -14.31 -17.28
C LEU A 372 8.29 -15.54 -18.04
N ALA A 373 8.25 -15.53 -19.39
CA ALA A 373 8.84 -16.58 -20.21
C ALA A 373 10.33 -16.82 -19.91
N ASN A 374 11.08 -15.73 -19.64
CA ASN A 374 12.49 -15.83 -19.29
C ASN A 374 12.75 -16.44 -17.90
N LYS A 375 11.72 -16.56 -17.05
CA LYS A 375 11.83 -17.20 -15.73
C LYS A 375 11.71 -18.72 -15.81
N VAL A 376 11.16 -19.29 -16.90
CA VAL A 376 11.00 -20.73 -17.07
C VAL A 376 12.37 -21.43 -17.01
N GLY A 377 12.46 -22.49 -16.21
CA GLY A 377 13.68 -23.22 -15.93
C GLY A 377 14.56 -22.64 -14.81
N GLN A 378 14.28 -21.42 -14.35
CA GLN A 378 15.02 -20.81 -13.24
C GLN A 378 14.56 -21.38 -11.89
N MET A 379 15.47 -21.34 -10.92
CA MET A 379 15.18 -21.58 -9.51
C MET A 379 14.84 -20.26 -8.84
N LEU A 380 13.71 -20.22 -8.14
CA LEU A 380 13.28 -19.06 -7.37
C LEU A 380 12.98 -19.46 -5.92
N THR A 381 13.40 -18.64 -4.97
CA THR A 381 12.89 -18.71 -3.59
C THR A 381 11.54 -18.02 -3.53
N VAL A 382 10.53 -18.70 -3.01
CA VAL A 382 9.17 -18.18 -2.88
C VAL A 382 8.68 -18.27 -1.44
N LEU A 383 7.83 -17.32 -1.04
CA LEU A 383 7.13 -17.28 0.23
C LEU A 383 5.70 -17.76 0.02
N VAL A 384 5.30 -18.80 0.74
CA VAL A 384 3.95 -19.36 0.67
C VAL A 384 2.96 -18.43 1.37
N ASP A 385 1.88 -18.08 0.70
CA ASP A 385 0.82 -17.22 1.24
C ASP A 385 -0.44 -18.01 1.63
N ASP A 386 -0.88 -18.96 0.79
CA ASP A 386 -2.17 -19.64 0.94
C ASP A 386 -2.20 -20.96 0.13
N HIS A 387 -3.37 -21.59 0.07
CA HIS A 387 -3.64 -22.81 -0.71
C HIS A 387 -4.90 -22.67 -1.54
N GLN A 388 -4.87 -23.26 -2.72
CA GLN A 388 -6.03 -23.41 -3.60
C GLN A 388 -6.11 -24.85 -4.13
N GLY A 389 -6.94 -25.68 -3.52
CA GLY A 389 -7.02 -27.11 -3.86
C GLY A 389 -5.70 -27.83 -3.54
N ASP A 390 -5.05 -28.38 -4.56
CA ASP A 390 -3.78 -29.11 -4.45
C ASP A 390 -2.55 -28.21 -4.58
N TYR A 391 -2.73 -26.95 -4.92
CA TYR A 391 -1.66 -25.97 -5.09
C TYR A 391 -1.42 -25.18 -3.82
N ALA A 392 -0.15 -24.97 -3.46
CA ALA A 392 0.20 -23.84 -2.63
C ALA A 392 0.33 -22.57 -3.49
N ILE A 393 -0.17 -21.45 -2.97
CA ILE A 393 -0.04 -20.13 -3.60
C ILE A 393 1.10 -19.42 -2.90
N ALA A 394 2.09 -18.99 -3.66
CA ALA A 394 3.27 -18.33 -3.15
C ALA A 394 3.60 -17.08 -3.95
N ARG A 395 4.55 -16.30 -3.48
CA ARG A 395 5.13 -15.14 -4.19
C ARG A 395 6.64 -15.23 -4.21
N SER A 396 7.21 -14.74 -5.30
CA SER A 396 8.65 -14.54 -5.39
C SER A 396 9.07 -13.16 -4.83
N MET A 397 10.36 -12.91 -4.76
CA MET A 397 10.90 -11.58 -4.43
C MET A 397 10.38 -10.48 -5.37
N ALA A 398 9.96 -10.84 -6.58
CA ALA A 398 9.45 -9.92 -7.60
C ALA A 398 7.97 -9.53 -7.42
N ASP A 399 7.28 -10.09 -6.43
CA ASP A 399 5.82 -9.99 -6.33
C ASP A 399 5.38 -9.54 -4.94
N ALA A 400 4.70 -8.39 -4.87
CA ALA A 400 4.06 -7.92 -3.66
C ALA A 400 2.68 -8.58 -3.47
N PRO A 401 2.23 -8.79 -2.22
CA PRO A 401 0.92 -9.38 -1.96
C PRO A 401 -0.21 -8.52 -2.55
N ASP A 402 -1.24 -9.18 -3.04
CA ASP A 402 -2.51 -8.64 -3.53
C ASP A 402 -2.46 -7.82 -4.83
N ILE A 403 -1.29 -7.35 -5.26
CA ILE A 403 -1.16 -6.40 -6.39
C ILE A 403 -0.30 -6.88 -7.55
N ASP A 404 0.52 -7.93 -7.35
CA ASP A 404 1.39 -8.49 -8.37
C ASP A 404 1.03 -9.95 -8.68
N GLY A 405 1.92 -10.67 -9.38
CA GLY A 405 1.70 -12.06 -9.76
C GLY A 405 1.88 -13.05 -8.62
N LYS A 406 1.50 -14.29 -8.88
CA LYS A 406 1.61 -15.41 -7.96
C LYS A 406 2.50 -16.50 -8.55
N VAL A 407 2.96 -17.39 -7.68
CA VAL A 407 3.62 -18.64 -8.06
C VAL A 407 2.76 -19.80 -7.54
N TYR A 408 2.17 -20.56 -8.45
CA TYR A 408 1.36 -21.74 -8.12
C TYR A 408 2.26 -22.98 -8.03
N LEU A 409 2.36 -23.56 -6.83
CA LEU A 409 3.20 -24.70 -6.53
C LEU A 409 2.36 -25.99 -6.56
N ARG A 410 2.63 -26.85 -7.52
CA ARG A 410 2.05 -28.18 -7.57
C ARG A 410 2.56 -29.01 -6.39
N ASP A 411 1.72 -29.90 -5.85
CA ASP A 411 2.03 -30.78 -4.72
C ASP A 411 2.40 -30.05 -3.40
N GLY A 412 1.98 -28.79 -3.27
CA GLY A 412 2.29 -27.93 -2.13
C GLY A 412 1.46 -28.16 -0.87
N LYS A 413 0.66 -29.24 -0.76
CA LYS A 413 -0.28 -29.48 0.35
C LYS A 413 0.32 -29.45 1.76
N LEU A 414 1.59 -29.79 1.90
CA LEU A 414 2.27 -29.87 3.21
C LEU A 414 2.93 -28.55 3.60
N LEU A 415 3.05 -27.61 2.69
CA LEU A 415 3.63 -26.29 2.95
C LEU A 415 2.65 -25.45 3.79
N LYS A 416 3.17 -24.52 4.54
CA LYS A 416 2.36 -23.62 5.37
C LYS A 416 2.57 -22.17 4.94
N ALA A 417 1.56 -21.34 5.12
CA ALA A 417 1.72 -19.91 4.95
C ALA A 417 2.87 -19.39 5.83
N GLY A 418 3.81 -18.67 5.21
CA GLY A 418 5.05 -18.23 5.85
C GLY A 418 6.29 -19.09 5.57
N ASP A 419 6.14 -20.27 4.94
CA ASP A 419 7.27 -21.11 4.55
C ASP A 419 8.00 -20.50 3.33
N PHE A 420 9.34 -20.51 3.37
CA PHE A 420 10.18 -20.23 2.21
C PHE A 420 10.56 -21.54 1.53
N VAL A 421 10.40 -21.59 0.20
CA VAL A 421 10.66 -22.78 -0.59
C VAL A 421 11.40 -22.42 -1.88
N ASP A 422 12.45 -23.17 -2.22
CA ASP A 422 13.11 -23.06 -3.52
C ASP A 422 12.40 -23.95 -4.54
N VAL A 423 11.96 -23.34 -5.63
CA VAL A 423 11.15 -24.00 -6.65
C VAL A 423 11.71 -23.76 -8.05
N ARG A 424 11.53 -24.74 -8.94
CA ARG A 424 11.83 -24.58 -10.37
C ARG A 424 10.60 -24.12 -11.10
N ILE A 425 10.69 -23.01 -11.83
CA ILE A 425 9.61 -22.52 -12.68
C ILE A 425 9.45 -23.42 -13.90
N GLU A 426 8.25 -23.97 -14.10
CA GLU A 426 7.92 -24.90 -15.19
C GLU A 426 7.20 -24.21 -16.34
N SER A 427 6.30 -23.26 -16.02
CA SER A 427 5.50 -22.54 -17.00
C SER A 427 5.03 -21.19 -16.46
N TYR A 428 4.34 -20.44 -17.30
CA TYR A 428 3.79 -19.12 -16.98
C TYR A 428 2.47 -18.91 -17.75
N ASP A 429 1.67 -17.96 -17.27
CA ASP A 429 0.56 -17.39 -18.03
C ASP A 429 0.74 -15.87 -18.24
N GLN A 430 -0.33 -15.11 -18.33
CA GLN A 430 -0.26 -13.67 -18.54
C GLN A 430 0.33 -12.90 -17.35
N HIS A 431 0.14 -13.41 -16.13
CA HIS A 431 0.48 -12.71 -14.90
C HIS A 431 1.27 -13.55 -13.90
N ASP A 432 1.10 -14.87 -13.93
CA ASP A 432 1.52 -15.78 -12.89
C ASP A 432 2.54 -16.80 -13.39
N LEU A 433 3.23 -17.42 -12.43
CA LEU A 433 4.19 -18.51 -12.66
C LEU A 433 3.66 -19.82 -12.09
N PHE A 434 4.05 -20.94 -12.69
CA PHE A 434 3.73 -22.28 -12.22
C PHE A 434 5.02 -23.05 -11.97
N ALA A 435 5.09 -23.73 -10.83
CA ALA A 435 6.28 -24.42 -10.39
C ALA A 435 5.94 -25.80 -9.82
N GLY A 436 6.90 -26.71 -9.90
CA GLY A 436 6.88 -27.99 -9.24
C GLY A 436 7.83 -28.04 -8.04
N PRO A 437 7.71 -29.06 -7.16
CA PRO A 437 8.66 -29.27 -6.11
C PRO A 437 10.06 -29.48 -6.70
N ASN A 438 11.07 -29.04 -5.98
CA ASN A 438 12.45 -29.34 -6.33
C ASN A 438 12.68 -30.83 -6.07
N VAL A 439 12.76 -31.64 -7.14
CA VAL A 439 13.02 -33.09 -7.09
C VAL A 439 14.53 -33.32 -7.01
#